data_b2646c4047beb1bea5b74289f1cefe01
#
_entry.id   b2646c4047beb1bea5b74289f1cefe01
#
_cell.length_a   1.000
_cell.length_b   1.000
_cell.length_c   1.000
_cell.angle_alpha   90.00
_cell.angle_beta   90.00
_cell.angle_gamma   90.00
#
_symmetry.space_group_name_H-M   'P 1'
#
loop_
_entity.id
_entity.type
_entity.pdbx_description
1 polymer ?
#
loop_
_entity_poly.entity_id
_entity_poly.type
_entity_poly.pdbx_seq_one_letter_code
_entity_poly.pdbx_strand_id
1 'polypeptide(L)'
;RVLFNASKAYVRQVKTGEEYELLQLVYSLNLVNEVFEPELEGFYHYYKMVHVEHSEKVIDGLHLIFVELPKFNPCNYSEKKMQVLWLRYLTEINEQTREIPAELMENPEIKKAVSVLEESAFTDAQLLGYEKFWDIISVEKTLYGSGWRRGLREGREAGKEEGIREGIEEGRKEGIKEGEKRGIKLTKK
;
A
#
# COMPACT_ATOMS: atom_id res chain seq x y z
N ARG A 1 1.13 -8.36 0.90
CA ARG A 1 0.59 -9.05 -0.29
C ARG A 1 1.56 -9.05 -1.47
N VAL A 2 2.08 -7.90 -1.89
CA VAL A 2 2.98 -7.78 -3.06
C VAL A 2 4.19 -8.70 -2.92
N LEU A 3 4.94 -8.59 -1.83
CA LEU A 3 6.11 -9.42 -1.58
C LEU A 3 5.76 -10.92 -1.58
N PHE A 4 4.63 -11.30 -0.96
CA PHE A 4 4.16 -12.69 -0.95
C PHE A 4 3.88 -13.21 -2.36
N ASN A 5 3.18 -12.44 -3.19
CA ASN A 5 2.85 -12.84 -4.56
C ASN A 5 4.10 -12.96 -5.43
N ALA A 6 5.01 -12.00 -5.31
CA ALA A 6 6.26 -11.97 -6.02
C ALA A 6 7.18 -13.14 -5.62
N SER A 7 7.29 -13.43 -4.33
CA SER A 7 8.04 -14.59 -3.81
C SER A 7 7.43 -15.91 -4.28
N LYS A 8 6.10 -16.01 -4.32
CA LYS A 8 5.41 -17.20 -4.83
C LYS A 8 5.67 -17.42 -6.32
N ALA A 9 5.73 -16.34 -7.12
CA ALA A 9 6.10 -16.42 -8.53
C ALA A 9 7.56 -16.89 -8.70
N TYR A 10 8.47 -16.40 -7.85
CA TYR A 10 9.87 -16.78 -7.86
C TYR A 10 10.05 -18.26 -7.52
N VAL A 11 9.46 -18.72 -6.42
CA VAL A 11 9.60 -20.12 -5.94
C VAL A 11 8.96 -21.13 -6.89
N ARG A 12 7.88 -20.77 -7.60
CA ARG A 12 7.18 -21.67 -8.52
C ARG A 12 7.92 -21.99 -9.79
N GLN A 13 9.03 -21.34 -10.08
CA GLN A 13 9.83 -21.59 -11.28
C GLN A 13 10.56 -22.94 -11.21
N VAL A 14 10.86 -23.43 -10.00
CA VAL A 14 11.63 -24.67 -9.79
C VAL A 14 10.74 -25.71 -9.08
N LYS A 15 10.72 -26.92 -9.61
CA LYS A 15 10.06 -28.08 -9.00
C LYS A 15 11.02 -28.84 -8.10
N THR A 16 10.49 -29.71 -7.26
CA THR A 16 11.29 -30.54 -6.37
C THR A 16 12.27 -31.40 -7.18
N GLY A 17 13.56 -31.22 -6.90
CA GLY A 17 14.64 -31.97 -7.58
C GLY A 17 15.27 -31.28 -8.79
N GLU A 18 14.78 -30.05 -9.15
CA GLU A 18 15.41 -29.24 -10.19
C GLU A 18 16.51 -28.34 -9.61
N GLU A 19 17.41 -27.88 -10.48
CA GLU A 19 18.53 -27.01 -10.09
C GLU A 19 18.10 -25.56 -9.88
N TYR A 20 18.53 -24.93 -8.78
CA TYR A 20 18.24 -23.53 -8.48
C TYR A 20 18.89 -22.54 -9.45
N GLU A 21 19.88 -22.98 -10.24
CA GLU A 21 20.52 -22.16 -11.29
C GLU A 21 19.55 -21.78 -12.41
N LEU A 22 18.44 -22.51 -12.55
CA LEU A 22 17.38 -22.21 -13.52
C LEU A 22 16.46 -21.06 -13.10
N LEU A 23 16.57 -20.56 -11.86
CA LEU A 23 15.76 -19.46 -11.37
C LEU A 23 16.04 -18.17 -12.16
N GLN A 24 14.96 -17.60 -12.70
CA GLN A 24 15.00 -16.33 -13.42
C GLN A 24 14.57 -15.18 -12.52
N LEU A 25 15.01 -13.98 -12.88
CA LEU A 25 14.57 -12.74 -12.23
C LEU A 25 13.05 -12.57 -12.32
N VAL A 26 12.44 -12.19 -11.22
CA VAL A 26 11.01 -11.83 -11.17
C VAL A 26 10.86 -10.33 -10.97
N TYR A 27 10.19 -9.68 -11.91
CA TYR A 27 9.75 -8.30 -11.81
C TYR A 27 8.27 -8.27 -11.43
N SER A 28 7.96 -7.82 -10.23
CA SER A 28 6.58 -7.62 -9.77
C SER A 28 6.18 -6.18 -10.00
N LEU A 29 5.41 -5.91 -11.05
CA LEU A 29 4.83 -4.60 -11.33
C LEU A 29 3.50 -4.47 -10.60
N ASN A 30 3.38 -3.44 -9.77
CA ASN A 30 2.21 -3.16 -8.95
C ASN A 30 1.69 -1.76 -9.26
N LEU A 31 0.50 -1.70 -9.84
CA LEU A 31 -0.22 -0.46 -10.05
C LEU A 31 -1.09 -0.19 -8.82
N VAL A 32 -0.87 0.92 -8.14
CA VAL A 32 -1.57 1.25 -6.89
C VAL A 32 -2.35 2.55 -7.05
N ASN A 33 -3.61 2.52 -6.66
CA ASN A 33 -4.50 3.67 -6.71
C ASN A 33 -4.54 4.44 -5.36
N GLU A 34 -3.43 4.38 -4.63
CA GLU A 34 -3.24 5.08 -3.36
C GLU A 34 -1.78 5.56 -3.30
N VAL A 35 -1.55 6.68 -2.58
CA VAL A 35 -0.21 7.18 -2.29
C VAL A 35 0.30 6.46 -1.05
N PHE A 36 1.33 5.63 -1.19
CA PHE A 36 1.94 4.91 -0.06
C PHE A 36 3.32 5.43 0.34
N GLU A 37 3.98 6.19 -0.55
CA GLU A 37 5.25 6.88 -0.27
C GLU A 37 5.07 8.40 -0.37
N PRO A 38 4.38 9.04 0.60
CA PRO A 38 4.03 10.46 0.50
C PRO A 38 5.26 11.39 0.49
N GLU A 39 6.38 10.95 1.01
CA GLU A 39 7.63 11.73 1.08
C GLU A 39 8.40 11.75 -0.25
N LEU A 40 8.10 10.82 -1.16
CA LEU A 40 8.74 10.75 -2.47
C LEU A 40 7.84 11.43 -3.53
N GLU A 41 8.40 12.38 -4.28
CA GLU A 41 7.65 13.12 -5.30
C GLU A 41 7.29 12.27 -6.54
N GLY A 42 8.10 11.27 -6.85
CA GLY A 42 7.90 10.40 -8.01
C GLY A 42 6.70 9.47 -7.87
N PHE A 43 6.11 9.07 -9.00
CA PHE A 43 5.05 8.08 -9.07
C PHE A 43 5.57 6.64 -9.28
N TYR A 44 6.85 6.47 -9.61
CA TYR A 44 7.49 5.19 -9.91
C TYR A 44 8.56 4.87 -8.88
N HIS A 45 8.39 3.76 -8.18
CA HIS A 45 9.29 3.30 -7.12
C HIS A 45 9.81 1.91 -7.46
N TYR A 46 11.12 1.75 -7.43
CA TYR A 46 11.80 0.51 -7.78
C TYR A 46 12.63 0.00 -6.61
N TYR A 47 12.28 -1.17 -6.12
CA TYR A 47 12.92 -1.81 -4.96
C TYR A 47 13.61 -3.10 -5.38
N LYS A 48 14.79 -3.31 -4.82
CA LYS A 48 15.58 -4.53 -4.95
C LYS A 48 16.32 -4.84 -3.65
N MET A 49 16.77 -6.07 -3.48
CA MET A 49 17.56 -6.47 -2.31
C MET A 49 18.99 -6.00 -2.46
N VAL A 50 19.49 -5.26 -1.46
CA VAL A 50 20.86 -4.74 -1.42
C VAL A 50 21.51 -5.05 -0.09
N HIS A 51 22.84 -5.10 -0.05
CA HIS A 51 23.58 -5.14 1.21
C HIS A 51 23.41 -3.80 1.95
N VAL A 52 23.09 -3.85 3.25
CA VAL A 52 22.72 -2.66 4.03
C VAL A 52 23.84 -1.62 4.07
N GLU A 53 25.10 -2.07 4.29
CA GLU A 53 26.26 -1.19 4.37
C GLU A 53 26.93 -0.93 3.01
N HIS A 54 26.59 -1.73 1.99
CA HIS A 54 27.16 -1.70 0.64
C HIS A 54 26.06 -1.80 -0.39
N SER A 55 25.30 -0.72 -0.60
CA SER A 55 24.11 -0.68 -1.46
C SER A 55 24.42 -0.93 -2.95
N GLU A 56 25.68 -0.86 -3.37
CA GLU A 56 26.13 -1.27 -4.70
C GLU A 56 26.12 -2.80 -4.90
N LYS A 57 26.13 -3.57 -3.81
CA LYS A 57 26.00 -5.03 -3.85
C LYS A 57 24.55 -5.44 -3.84
N VAL A 58 24.09 -5.97 -4.96
CA VAL A 58 22.71 -6.38 -5.19
C VAL A 58 22.62 -7.89 -5.20
N ILE A 59 21.58 -8.43 -4.56
CA ILE A 59 21.15 -9.81 -4.75
C ILE A 59 20.02 -9.80 -5.76
N ASP A 60 20.32 -10.24 -6.98
CA ASP A 60 19.34 -10.36 -8.04
C ASP A 60 18.42 -11.57 -7.80
N GLY A 61 17.16 -11.41 -8.12
CA GLY A 61 16.16 -12.49 -7.97
C GLY A 61 14.76 -11.92 -7.96
N LEU A 62 14.49 -10.98 -7.08
CA LEU A 62 13.15 -10.39 -6.90
C LEU A 62 13.22 -8.88 -6.93
N HIS A 63 12.51 -8.30 -7.88
CA HIS A 63 12.38 -6.85 -8.07
C HIS A 63 10.92 -6.42 -7.88
N LEU A 64 10.70 -5.41 -7.05
CA LEU A 64 9.37 -4.87 -6.80
C LEU A 64 9.26 -3.48 -7.42
N ILE A 65 8.28 -3.28 -8.27
CA ILE A 65 8.01 -2.01 -8.91
C ILE A 65 6.62 -1.57 -8.49
N PHE A 66 6.52 -0.35 -7.98
CA PHE A 66 5.25 0.27 -7.66
C PHE A 66 5.05 1.50 -8.52
N VAL A 67 3.84 1.66 -9.02
CA VAL A 67 3.41 2.83 -9.77
C VAL A 67 2.21 3.42 -9.04
N GLU A 68 2.40 4.57 -8.39
CA GLU A 68 1.36 5.32 -7.69
C GLU A 68 0.56 6.15 -8.70
N LEU A 69 -0.55 5.60 -9.18
CA LEU A 69 -1.39 6.24 -10.18
C LEU A 69 -1.85 7.66 -9.78
N PRO A 70 -2.19 7.96 -8.50
CA PRO A 70 -2.60 9.30 -8.12
C PRO A 70 -1.51 10.38 -8.24
N LYS A 71 -0.22 9.99 -8.27
CA LYS A 71 0.89 10.93 -8.47
C LYS A 71 1.24 11.16 -9.94
N PHE A 72 0.70 10.34 -10.84
CA PHE A 72 0.96 10.49 -12.25
C PHE A 72 0.28 11.74 -12.81
N ASN A 73 1.06 12.65 -13.39
CA ASN A 73 0.57 13.84 -14.08
C ASN A 73 1.02 13.80 -15.55
N PRO A 74 0.11 13.61 -16.51
CA PRO A 74 0.43 13.48 -17.91
C PRO A 74 1.10 14.74 -18.51
N CYS A 75 0.81 15.93 -17.97
CA CYS A 75 1.39 17.18 -18.46
C CYS A 75 2.92 17.27 -18.36
N ASN A 76 3.54 16.45 -17.51
CA ASN A 76 4.98 16.44 -17.29
C ASN A 76 5.75 15.51 -18.27
N TYR A 77 5.05 14.77 -19.12
CA TYR A 77 5.65 13.73 -19.97
C TYR A 77 5.24 13.90 -21.44
N SER A 78 6.10 13.41 -22.34
CA SER A 78 5.79 13.39 -23.76
C SER A 78 4.60 12.47 -24.04
N GLU A 79 3.51 13.01 -24.53
CA GLU A 79 2.23 12.32 -24.73
C GLU A 79 2.29 11.07 -25.63
N LYS A 80 3.32 10.99 -26.48
CA LYS A 80 3.49 9.90 -27.45
C LYS A 80 4.22 8.66 -26.93
N LYS A 81 4.70 8.66 -25.68
CA LYS A 81 5.34 7.46 -25.13
C LYS A 81 4.29 6.44 -24.70
N MET A 82 4.47 5.18 -25.12
CA MET A 82 3.57 4.08 -24.81
C MET A 82 3.24 3.98 -23.29
N GLN A 83 4.23 4.20 -22.44
CA GLN A 83 4.05 4.22 -20.97
C GLN A 83 3.06 5.29 -20.52
N VAL A 84 3.18 6.51 -21.10
CA VAL A 84 2.27 7.62 -20.77
C VAL A 84 0.85 7.31 -21.23
N LEU A 85 0.69 6.75 -22.42
CA LEU A 85 -0.62 6.38 -22.95
C LEU A 85 -1.30 5.30 -22.06
N TRP A 86 -0.56 4.29 -21.60
CA TRP A 86 -1.09 3.28 -20.68
C TRP A 86 -1.44 3.87 -19.31
N LEU A 87 -0.61 4.76 -18.76
CA LEU A 87 -0.91 5.41 -17.49
C LEU A 87 -2.13 6.34 -17.61
N ARG A 88 -2.25 7.09 -18.69
CA ARG A 88 -3.45 7.88 -18.99
C ARG A 88 -4.70 7.00 -19.11
N TYR A 89 -4.61 5.89 -19.84
CA TYR A 89 -5.71 4.93 -19.93
C TYR A 89 -6.16 4.45 -18.54
N LEU A 90 -5.22 4.10 -17.65
CA LEU A 90 -5.52 3.60 -16.30
C LEU A 90 -6.01 4.67 -15.32
N THR A 91 -5.74 5.94 -15.58
CA THR A 91 -6.11 7.06 -14.69
C THR A 91 -7.30 7.87 -15.19
N GLU A 92 -7.46 8.03 -16.50
CA GLU A 92 -8.47 8.89 -17.11
C GLU A 92 -9.75 8.14 -17.46
N ILE A 93 -9.66 6.81 -17.72
CA ILE A 93 -10.84 6.02 -18.12
C ILE A 93 -11.44 5.32 -16.89
N ASN A 94 -12.71 5.61 -16.64
CA ASN A 94 -13.50 5.06 -15.54
C ASN A 94 -14.96 4.86 -15.97
N GLU A 95 -15.79 4.35 -15.09
CA GLU A 95 -17.23 4.06 -15.34
C GLU A 95 -18.05 5.30 -15.79
N GLN A 96 -17.56 6.51 -15.53
CA GLN A 96 -18.22 7.76 -15.90
C GLN A 96 -17.74 8.32 -17.25
N THR A 97 -16.68 7.73 -17.80
CA THR A 97 -16.08 8.20 -19.06
C THR A 97 -17.02 7.88 -20.23
N ARG A 98 -17.57 8.92 -20.85
CA ARG A 98 -18.47 8.80 -22.02
C ARG A 98 -17.72 8.88 -23.35
N GLU A 99 -16.65 9.66 -23.38
CA GLU A 99 -15.82 9.86 -24.56
C GLU A 99 -14.36 9.62 -24.21
N ILE A 100 -13.70 8.78 -24.98
CA ILE A 100 -12.31 8.44 -24.78
C ILE A 100 -11.47 9.42 -25.59
N PRO A 101 -10.39 10.00 -25.03
CA PRO A 101 -9.50 10.91 -25.77
C PRO A 101 -9.01 10.27 -27.06
N ALA A 102 -9.09 11.02 -28.17
CA ALA A 102 -8.73 10.53 -29.50
C ALA A 102 -7.29 10.02 -29.57
N GLU A 103 -6.38 10.67 -28.86
CA GLU A 103 -4.95 10.29 -28.78
C GLU A 103 -4.75 8.87 -28.21
N LEU A 104 -5.60 8.45 -27.27
CA LEU A 104 -5.57 7.08 -26.74
C LEU A 104 -6.09 6.08 -27.76
N MET A 105 -7.09 6.47 -28.55
CA MET A 105 -7.68 5.63 -29.57
C MET A 105 -6.85 5.47 -30.85
N GLU A 106 -5.86 6.32 -31.05
CA GLU A 106 -4.86 6.17 -32.13
C GLU A 106 -3.94 4.96 -31.91
N ASN A 107 -3.76 4.53 -30.64
CA ASN A 107 -2.94 3.39 -30.34
C ASN A 107 -3.74 2.09 -30.40
N PRO A 108 -3.37 1.11 -31.26
CA PRO A 108 -4.13 -0.11 -31.47
C PRO A 108 -4.23 -1.01 -30.22
N GLU A 109 -3.18 -1.00 -29.37
CA GLU A 109 -3.17 -1.81 -28.12
C GLU A 109 -4.13 -1.23 -27.09
N ILE A 110 -4.15 0.09 -26.93
CA ILE A 110 -5.08 0.77 -26.03
C ILE A 110 -6.50 0.67 -26.57
N LYS A 111 -6.70 0.86 -27.86
CA LYS A 111 -8.01 0.66 -28.49
C LYS A 111 -8.57 -0.75 -28.22
N LYS A 112 -7.71 -1.77 -28.31
CA LYS A 112 -8.09 -3.15 -27.96
C LYS A 112 -8.42 -3.28 -26.47
N ALA A 113 -7.64 -2.67 -25.56
CA ALA A 113 -7.92 -2.68 -24.13
C ALA A 113 -9.26 -2.01 -23.80
N VAL A 114 -9.56 -0.88 -24.44
CA VAL A 114 -10.86 -0.19 -24.31
C VAL A 114 -12.00 -1.08 -24.76
N SER A 115 -11.88 -1.74 -25.91
CA SER A 115 -12.97 -2.63 -26.41
C SER A 115 -13.26 -3.82 -25.49
N VAL A 116 -12.29 -4.23 -24.68
CA VAL A 116 -12.49 -5.28 -23.67
C VAL A 116 -13.23 -4.76 -22.45
N LEU A 117 -13.11 -3.45 -22.14
CA LEU A 117 -13.80 -2.81 -21.02
C LEU A 117 -15.25 -2.41 -21.33
N GLU A 118 -15.65 -2.39 -22.59
CA GLU A 118 -17.05 -2.09 -22.93
C GLU A 118 -17.95 -3.14 -22.30
N GLU A 119 -18.91 -2.71 -21.49
CA GLU A 119 -19.82 -3.58 -20.72
C GLU A 119 -20.57 -4.56 -21.63
N SER A 120 -20.87 -4.14 -22.86
CA SER A 120 -21.47 -4.97 -23.90
C SER A 120 -20.60 -6.15 -24.36
N ALA A 121 -19.30 -6.15 -24.06
CA ALA A 121 -18.37 -7.22 -24.40
C ALA A 121 -18.30 -8.33 -23.33
N PHE A 122 -18.86 -8.09 -22.14
CA PHE A 122 -18.88 -9.10 -21.08
C PHE A 122 -20.06 -10.04 -21.20
N THR A 123 -19.82 -11.33 -21.02
CA THR A 123 -20.90 -12.31 -20.82
C THR A 123 -21.47 -12.18 -19.41
N ASP A 124 -22.71 -12.61 -19.18
CA ASP A 124 -23.36 -12.60 -17.85
C ASP A 124 -22.50 -13.29 -16.78
N ALA A 125 -21.80 -14.36 -17.15
CA ALA A 125 -20.89 -15.06 -16.24
C ALA A 125 -19.65 -14.22 -15.84
N GLN A 126 -19.14 -13.40 -16.76
CA GLN A 126 -18.03 -12.50 -16.49
C GLN A 126 -18.46 -11.31 -15.62
N LEU A 127 -19.63 -10.73 -15.90
CA LEU A 127 -20.24 -9.68 -15.09
C LEU A 127 -20.48 -10.16 -13.65
N LEU A 128 -21.06 -11.34 -13.48
CA LEU A 128 -21.26 -11.94 -12.15
C LEU A 128 -19.94 -12.22 -11.43
N GLY A 129 -18.89 -12.62 -12.15
CA GLY A 129 -17.54 -12.79 -11.61
C GLY A 129 -16.93 -11.48 -11.15
N TYR A 130 -17.14 -10.40 -11.89
CA TYR A 130 -16.70 -9.05 -11.57
C TYR A 130 -17.41 -8.49 -10.32
N GLU A 131 -18.74 -8.63 -10.24
CA GLU A 131 -19.52 -8.24 -9.07
C GLU A 131 -19.05 -8.97 -7.80
N LYS A 132 -18.89 -10.29 -7.84
CA LYS A 132 -18.37 -11.07 -6.72
C LYS A 132 -16.97 -10.65 -6.30
N PHE A 133 -16.12 -10.29 -7.23
CA PHE A 133 -14.79 -9.77 -6.92
C PHE A 133 -14.87 -8.46 -6.13
N TRP A 134 -15.71 -7.52 -6.54
CA TRP A 134 -15.91 -6.25 -5.85
C TRP A 134 -16.58 -6.42 -4.49
N ASP A 135 -17.50 -7.36 -4.34
CA ASP A 135 -18.09 -7.71 -3.04
C ASP A 135 -17.02 -8.19 -2.05
N ILE A 136 -16.13 -9.07 -2.48
CA ILE A 136 -15.02 -9.57 -1.65
C ILE A 136 -14.11 -8.41 -1.23
N ILE A 137 -13.74 -7.52 -2.14
CA ILE A 137 -12.93 -6.33 -1.85
C ILE A 137 -13.63 -5.39 -0.86
N SER A 138 -14.93 -5.15 -1.05
CA SER A 138 -15.75 -4.31 -0.16
C SER A 138 -15.84 -4.87 1.26
N VAL A 139 -16.08 -6.17 1.39
CA VAL A 139 -16.09 -6.88 2.67
C VAL A 139 -14.73 -6.79 3.36
N GLU A 140 -13.65 -7.02 2.61
CA GLU A 140 -12.29 -6.92 3.13
C GLU A 140 -11.98 -5.50 3.63
N LYS A 141 -12.28 -4.45 2.86
CA LYS A 141 -12.14 -3.05 3.27
C LYS A 141 -12.92 -2.74 4.54
N THR A 142 -14.15 -3.25 4.63
CA THR A 142 -15.02 -3.04 5.79
C THR A 142 -14.46 -3.71 7.04
N LEU A 143 -13.98 -4.94 6.93
CA LEU A 143 -13.37 -5.68 8.03
C LEU A 143 -12.07 -5.02 8.51
N TYR A 144 -11.22 -4.60 7.59
CA TYR A 144 -10.00 -3.85 7.92
C TYR A 144 -10.32 -2.54 8.63
N GLY A 145 -11.22 -1.74 8.06
CA GLY A 145 -11.63 -0.45 8.63
C GLY A 145 -12.28 -0.58 10.01
N SER A 146 -13.06 -1.62 10.24
CA SER A 146 -13.70 -1.88 11.54
C SER A 146 -12.70 -2.37 12.58
N GLY A 147 -11.76 -3.26 12.20
CA GLY A 147 -10.67 -3.74 13.05
C GLY A 147 -9.74 -2.60 13.47
N TRP A 148 -9.34 -1.75 12.53
CA TRP A 148 -8.52 -0.56 12.81
C TRP A 148 -9.21 0.40 13.79
N ARG A 149 -10.48 0.76 13.55
CA ARG A 149 -11.23 1.66 14.44
C ARG A 149 -11.39 1.08 15.84
N ARG A 150 -11.63 -0.24 15.95
CA ARG A 150 -11.71 -0.92 17.23
C ARG A 150 -10.38 -0.89 17.97
N GLY A 151 -9.27 -1.28 17.32
CA GLY A 151 -7.94 -1.26 17.93
C GLY A 151 -7.50 0.14 18.37
N LEU A 152 -7.82 1.18 17.59
CA LEU A 152 -7.54 2.57 17.95
C LEU A 152 -8.32 3.02 19.19
N ARG A 153 -9.60 2.62 19.30
CA ARG A 153 -10.43 2.91 20.47
C ARG A 153 -9.91 2.20 21.72
N GLU A 154 -9.67 0.90 21.62
CA GLU A 154 -9.17 0.08 22.74
C GLU A 154 -7.78 0.57 23.21
N GLY A 155 -6.88 0.90 22.29
CA GLY A 155 -5.58 1.46 22.62
C GLY A 155 -5.67 2.84 23.29
N ARG A 156 -6.63 3.68 22.87
CA ARG A 156 -6.87 4.99 23.48
C ARG A 156 -7.45 4.88 24.89
N GLU A 157 -8.37 3.95 25.11
CA GLU A 157 -8.95 3.67 26.43
C GLU A 157 -7.90 3.11 27.40
N ALA A 158 -7.12 2.10 26.96
CA ALA A 158 -6.05 1.52 27.73
C ALA A 158 -4.97 2.55 28.10
N GLY A 159 -4.52 3.37 27.15
CA GLY A 159 -3.53 4.44 27.41
C GLY A 159 -4.06 5.51 28.37
N LYS A 160 -5.36 5.82 28.33
CA LYS A 160 -5.97 6.75 29.28
C LYS A 160 -6.02 6.17 30.69
N GLU A 161 -6.39 4.90 30.86
CA GLU A 161 -6.41 4.23 32.15
C GLU A 161 -5.00 4.12 32.75
N GLU A 162 -4.02 3.77 31.94
CA GLU A 162 -2.61 3.70 32.36
C GLU A 162 -2.09 5.07 32.79
N GLY A 163 -2.33 6.12 32.03
CA GLY A 163 -1.92 7.48 32.38
C GLY A 163 -2.59 7.99 33.68
N ILE A 164 -3.86 7.66 33.91
CA ILE A 164 -4.54 8.00 35.18
C ILE A 164 -3.89 7.24 36.35
N ARG A 165 -3.61 5.94 36.18
CA ARG A 165 -2.97 5.12 37.21
C ARG A 165 -1.58 5.66 37.58
N GLU A 166 -0.76 5.96 36.59
CA GLU A 166 0.57 6.52 36.77
C GLU A 166 0.52 7.91 37.45
N GLY A 167 -0.38 8.78 36.98
CA GLY A 167 -0.57 10.10 37.58
C GLY A 167 -1.01 10.06 39.05
N ILE A 168 -1.88 9.12 39.44
CA ILE A 168 -2.27 8.91 40.84
C ILE A 168 -1.09 8.42 41.68
N GLU A 169 -0.30 7.48 41.15
CA GLU A 169 0.87 6.93 41.83
C GLU A 169 1.96 7.98 42.04
N GLU A 170 2.27 8.77 41.03
CA GLU A 170 3.21 9.88 41.12
C GLU A 170 2.74 10.96 42.10
N GLY A 171 1.48 11.40 41.97
CA GLY A 171 0.92 12.40 42.88
C GLY A 171 0.91 11.90 44.35
N ARG A 172 0.69 10.62 44.60
CA ARG A 172 0.80 10.03 45.94
C ARG A 172 2.24 10.04 46.45
N LYS A 173 3.23 9.70 45.61
CA LYS A 173 4.66 9.72 45.98
C LYS A 173 5.13 11.14 46.29
N GLU A 174 4.70 12.12 45.49
CA GLU A 174 5.04 13.53 45.71
C GLU A 174 4.37 14.07 47.00
N GLY A 175 3.11 13.78 47.19
CA GLY A 175 2.39 14.17 48.41
C GLY A 175 3.02 13.63 49.70
N ILE A 176 3.46 12.38 49.71
CA ILE A 176 4.18 11.79 50.84
C ILE A 176 5.52 12.55 51.10
N LYS A 177 6.31 12.77 50.03
CA LYS A 177 7.60 13.53 50.16
C LYS A 177 7.40 14.96 50.66
N GLU A 178 6.37 15.65 50.20
CA GLU A 178 6.04 16.99 50.70
C GLU A 178 5.59 16.98 52.16
N GLY A 179 4.73 16.00 52.54
CA GLY A 179 4.27 15.82 53.92
C GLY A 179 5.44 15.56 54.89
N GLU A 180 6.37 14.69 54.52
CA GLU A 180 7.58 14.40 55.32
C GLU A 180 8.46 15.67 55.47
N LYS A 181 8.68 16.44 54.40
CA LYS A 181 9.46 17.71 54.44
C LYS A 181 8.77 18.73 55.35
N ARG A 182 7.48 18.84 55.35
CA ARG A 182 6.70 19.75 56.23
C ARG A 182 6.74 19.29 57.69
N GLY A 183 6.64 18.00 57.93
CA GLY A 183 6.75 17.42 59.29
C GLY A 183 8.11 17.67 59.94
N ILE A 184 9.19 17.47 59.19
CA ILE A 184 10.57 17.73 59.67
C ILE A 184 10.80 19.25 59.99
N LYS A 185 10.15 20.16 59.27
CA LYS A 185 10.25 21.60 59.54
C LYS A 185 9.51 22.02 60.85
N LEU A 186 8.44 21.29 61.17
CA LEU A 186 7.69 21.59 62.42
C LEU A 186 8.33 21.04 63.69
N THR A 187 9.12 19.97 63.57
CA THR A 187 9.83 19.33 64.72
C THR A 187 11.19 20.03 65.06
N LYS A 188 11.65 20.96 64.19
CA LYS A 188 12.91 21.72 64.42
C LYS A 188 12.68 23.13 64.97
N LYS A 189 11.51 23.46 65.47
CA LYS A 189 11.16 24.65 66.22
C LYS A 189 10.91 24.26 67.67
#